data_b9d94482ec386977616d20f9022dd020
#
_entry.id   b9d94482ec386977616d20f9022dd020
#
_cell.length_a   1.000
_cell.length_b   1.000
_cell.length_c   1.000
_cell.angle_alpha   90.00
_cell.angle_beta   90.00
_cell.angle_gamma   90.00
#
_symmetry.space_group_name_H-M   'P 1'
#
loop_
_entity.id
_entity.type
_entity.pdbx_description
1 polymer ?
#
loop_
_entity_poly.entity_id
_entity_poly.type
_entity_poly.pdbx_seq_one_letter_code
_entity_poly.pdbx_strand_id
1 'polypeptide(L)'
;DSSVVLALSVRAFGSERVTALMLPERDSSPDSAALAQQVAARYGVTPLLEEISAALDGFDCYGRRDEAVRRIFPQFEPGWKTKITLPGNLLEQETLNVFHLTVISPDGRQWSQRMPLREYYQIVAASNFKQRTRMALLYYHAELRNYAVVGTANKAEHDQGFFVKQGDGGVDVQPIGHLFKTQVYQ
;
A
#
# COMPACT_ATOMS: atom_id res chain seq x y z
N ASP A 1 -4.80 -9.03 -6.31
CA ASP A 1 -4.09 -9.92 -5.38
C ASP A 1 -4.92 -10.17 -4.13
N SER A 2 -5.27 -9.16 -3.34
CA SER A 2 -6.04 -9.33 -2.09
C SER A 2 -7.41 -10.02 -2.30
N SER A 3 -8.11 -9.73 -3.39
CA SER A 3 -9.39 -10.37 -3.71
C SER A 3 -9.23 -11.87 -3.98
N VAL A 4 -8.15 -12.26 -4.69
CA VAL A 4 -7.83 -13.66 -4.96
C VAL A 4 -7.43 -14.39 -3.67
N VAL A 5 -6.62 -13.73 -2.83
CA VAL A 5 -6.23 -14.28 -1.53
C VAL A 5 -7.43 -14.48 -0.62
N LEU A 6 -8.38 -13.53 -0.59
CA LEU A 6 -9.63 -13.69 0.15
C LEU A 6 -10.43 -14.92 -0.37
N ALA A 7 -10.58 -15.03 -1.69
CA ALA A 7 -11.29 -16.15 -2.31
C ALA A 7 -10.64 -17.51 -1.96
N LEU A 8 -9.32 -17.60 -2.05
CA LEU A 8 -8.57 -18.81 -1.71
C LEU A 8 -8.71 -19.15 -0.21
N SER A 9 -8.62 -18.15 0.66
CA SER A 9 -8.77 -18.33 2.11
C SER A 9 -10.16 -18.84 2.47
N VAL A 10 -11.21 -18.24 1.91
CA VAL A 10 -12.60 -18.69 2.13
C VAL A 10 -12.82 -20.10 1.58
N ARG A 11 -12.27 -20.40 0.40
CA ARG A 11 -12.36 -21.75 -0.18
C ARG A 11 -11.66 -22.81 0.67
N ALA A 12 -10.55 -22.44 1.32
CA ALA A 12 -9.77 -23.38 2.13
C ALA A 12 -10.35 -23.59 3.54
N PHE A 13 -10.89 -22.54 4.16
CA PHE A 13 -11.21 -22.54 5.59
C PHE A 13 -12.70 -22.29 5.91
N GLY A 14 -13.50 -21.83 4.93
CA GLY A 14 -14.85 -21.32 5.15
C GLY A 14 -14.85 -19.84 5.55
N SER A 15 -15.95 -19.13 5.22
CA SER A 15 -16.05 -17.69 5.49
C SER A 15 -16.03 -17.34 6.98
N GLU A 16 -16.49 -18.24 7.83
CA GLU A 16 -16.55 -18.09 9.29
C GLU A 16 -15.16 -18.10 9.96
N ARG A 17 -14.11 -18.60 9.27
CA ARG A 17 -12.74 -18.65 9.75
C ARG A 17 -11.82 -17.65 9.06
N VAL A 18 -12.40 -16.73 8.29
CA VAL A 18 -11.65 -15.69 7.57
C VAL A 18 -12.10 -14.32 8.07
N THR A 19 -11.14 -13.54 8.54
CA THR A 19 -11.37 -12.14 8.90
C THR A 19 -10.68 -11.25 7.87
N ALA A 20 -11.45 -10.39 7.20
CA ALA A 20 -10.92 -9.36 6.31
C ALA A 20 -10.88 -8.01 7.04
N LEU A 21 -9.79 -7.29 6.90
CA LEU A 21 -9.64 -5.94 7.45
C LEU A 21 -9.56 -4.92 6.32
N MET A 22 -10.33 -3.85 6.46
CA MET A 22 -10.20 -2.63 5.66
C MET A 22 -9.55 -1.58 6.52
N LEU A 23 -8.36 -1.13 6.13
CA LEU A 23 -7.51 -0.22 6.89
C LEU A 23 -7.24 1.05 6.07
N PRO A 24 -8.30 1.85 5.76
CA PRO A 24 -8.13 3.09 5.03
C PRO A 24 -7.37 4.12 5.84
N GLU A 25 -6.81 5.09 5.14
CA GLU A 25 -6.19 6.26 5.71
C GLU A 25 -6.51 7.49 4.83
N ARG A 26 -6.15 8.68 5.26
CA ARG A 26 -6.51 9.97 4.63
C ARG A 26 -6.26 10.03 3.11
N ASP A 27 -5.18 9.42 2.62
CA ASP A 27 -4.83 9.43 1.20
C ASP A 27 -5.43 8.24 0.42
N SER A 28 -6.22 7.37 1.06
CA SER A 28 -6.87 6.23 0.40
C SER A 28 -7.93 6.70 -0.59
N SER A 29 -8.07 5.97 -1.72
CA SER A 29 -9.17 6.24 -2.65
C SER A 29 -10.51 5.99 -1.97
N PRO A 30 -11.49 6.91 -2.10
CA PRO A 30 -12.82 6.74 -1.53
C PRO A 30 -13.54 5.47 -2.02
N ASP A 31 -13.25 5.03 -3.26
CA ASP A 31 -13.86 3.83 -3.85
C ASP A 31 -13.31 2.52 -3.28
N SER A 32 -12.11 2.56 -2.68
CA SER A 32 -11.42 1.34 -2.21
C SER A 32 -12.21 0.59 -1.15
N ALA A 33 -12.86 1.29 -0.22
CA ALA A 33 -13.66 0.69 0.83
C ALA A 33 -14.92 0.01 0.26
N ALA A 34 -15.63 0.68 -0.66
CA ALA A 34 -16.83 0.14 -1.30
C ALA A 34 -16.50 -1.12 -2.12
N LEU A 35 -15.41 -1.09 -2.89
CA LEU A 35 -14.96 -2.26 -3.67
C LEU A 35 -14.56 -3.42 -2.75
N ALA A 36 -13.85 -3.15 -1.65
CA ALA A 36 -13.46 -4.18 -0.69
C ALA A 36 -14.70 -4.83 -0.03
N GLN A 37 -15.71 -4.03 0.32
CA GLN A 37 -16.98 -4.54 0.86
C GLN A 37 -17.71 -5.43 -0.15
N GLN A 38 -17.79 -5.02 -1.41
CA GLN A 38 -18.43 -5.83 -2.47
C GLN A 38 -17.73 -7.18 -2.65
N VAL A 39 -16.39 -7.17 -2.68
CA VAL A 39 -15.63 -8.42 -2.79
C VAL A 39 -15.85 -9.30 -1.57
N ALA A 40 -15.77 -8.76 -0.35
CA ALA A 40 -15.97 -9.52 0.88
C ALA A 40 -17.39 -10.12 0.93
N ALA A 41 -18.42 -9.35 0.60
CA ALA A 41 -19.82 -9.80 0.56
C ALA A 41 -20.03 -10.96 -0.41
N ARG A 42 -19.36 -10.94 -1.58
CA ARG A 42 -19.42 -12.05 -2.56
C ARG A 42 -18.95 -13.37 -1.99
N TYR A 43 -18.04 -13.35 -1.04
CA TYR A 43 -17.49 -14.53 -0.38
C TYR A 43 -18.08 -14.80 1.02
N GLY A 44 -19.14 -14.08 1.40
CA GLY A 44 -19.81 -14.26 2.69
C GLY A 44 -18.98 -13.81 3.89
N VAL A 45 -18.02 -12.91 3.69
CA VAL A 45 -17.20 -12.35 4.75
C VAL A 45 -17.64 -10.92 5.06
N THR A 46 -17.87 -10.61 6.33
CA THR A 46 -18.12 -9.24 6.80
C THR A 46 -16.78 -8.63 7.22
N PRO A 47 -16.24 -7.63 6.47
CA PRO A 47 -14.95 -7.05 6.80
C PRO A 47 -15.04 -6.11 8.00
N LEU A 48 -13.99 -6.06 8.80
CA LEU A 48 -13.79 -5.05 9.84
C LEU A 48 -13.21 -3.79 9.22
N LEU A 49 -13.75 -2.64 9.57
CA LEU A 49 -13.25 -1.34 9.14
C LEU A 49 -12.54 -0.65 10.30
N GLU A 50 -11.26 -0.38 10.14
CA GLU A 50 -10.47 0.42 11.08
C GLU A 50 -9.69 1.50 10.33
N GLU A 51 -10.06 2.74 10.54
CA GLU A 51 -9.42 3.90 9.96
C GLU A 51 -8.11 4.21 10.73
N ILE A 52 -6.99 4.36 10.03
CA ILE A 52 -5.66 4.47 10.64
C ILE A 52 -5.04 5.87 10.60
N SER A 53 -5.76 6.89 10.08
CA SER A 53 -5.21 8.26 9.97
C SER A 53 -4.82 8.85 11.31
N ALA A 54 -5.61 8.64 12.36
CA ALA A 54 -5.29 9.17 13.69
C ALA A 54 -3.97 8.61 14.25
N ALA A 55 -3.69 7.33 14.02
CA ALA A 55 -2.42 6.73 14.40
C ALA A 55 -1.25 7.31 13.59
N LEU A 56 -1.44 7.49 12.29
CA LEU A 56 -0.44 8.08 11.39
C LEU A 56 -0.17 9.56 11.70
N ASP A 57 -1.20 10.32 12.08
CA ASP A 57 -1.07 11.70 12.54
C ASP A 57 -0.32 11.76 13.89
N GLY A 58 -0.61 10.86 14.82
CA GLY A 58 0.08 10.78 16.10
C GLY A 58 1.59 10.56 15.97
N PHE A 59 2.03 9.89 14.92
CA PHE A 59 3.44 9.72 14.56
C PHE A 59 3.97 10.79 13.60
N ASP A 60 3.17 11.80 13.27
CA ASP A 60 3.51 12.86 12.30
C ASP A 60 3.94 12.29 10.93
N CYS A 61 3.35 11.18 10.51
CA CYS A 61 3.70 10.50 9.27
C CYS A 61 3.46 11.38 8.04
N TYR A 62 2.33 12.06 8.00
CA TYR A 62 1.97 12.96 6.89
C TYR A 62 2.81 14.24 6.91
N GLY A 63 3.01 14.85 8.08
CA GLY A 63 3.84 16.05 8.21
C GLY A 63 5.26 15.84 7.74
N ARG A 64 5.89 14.73 8.12
CA ARG A 64 7.24 14.36 7.67
C ARG A 64 7.32 14.15 6.15
N ARG A 65 6.31 13.53 5.54
CA ARG A 65 6.23 13.39 4.08
C ARG A 65 6.10 14.76 3.41
N ASP A 66 5.15 15.55 3.86
CA ASP A 66 4.83 16.85 3.27
C ASP A 66 5.98 17.85 3.40
N GLU A 67 6.71 17.80 4.50
CA GLU A 67 7.94 18.57 4.69
C GLU A 67 8.99 18.22 3.63
N ALA A 68 9.21 16.94 3.33
CA ALA A 68 10.14 16.52 2.30
C ALA A 68 9.67 16.97 0.90
N VAL A 69 8.37 16.88 0.62
CA VAL A 69 7.78 17.37 -0.64
C VAL A 69 7.97 18.88 -0.79
N ARG A 70 7.71 19.68 0.28
CA ARG A 70 7.87 21.14 0.24
C ARG A 70 9.32 21.59 0.05
N ARG A 71 10.31 20.80 0.45
CA ARG A 71 11.71 21.12 0.13
C ARG A 71 12.01 21.04 -1.38
N ILE A 72 11.25 20.25 -2.13
CA ILE A 72 11.35 20.14 -3.59
C ILE A 72 10.39 21.13 -4.28
N PHE A 73 9.17 21.22 -3.77
CA PHE A 73 8.09 22.05 -4.27
C PHE A 73 7.57 22.97 -3.17
N PRO A 74 8.14 24.18 -2.98
CA PRO A 74 7.72 25.08 -1.90
C PRO A 74 6.24 25.46 -1.93
N GLN A 75 5.60 25.40 -3.10
CA GLN A 75 4.18 25.68 -3.30
C GLN A 75 3.25 24.53 -2.93
N PHE A 76 3.80 23.37 -2.54
CA PHE A 76 3.00 22.19 -2.20
C PHE A 76 2.13 22.44 -0.96
N GLU A 77 0.84 22.16 -1.06
CA GLU A 77 -0.15 22.34 0.00
C GLU A 77 -0.87 21.03 0.34
N PRO A 78 -1.48 20.92 1.53
CA PRO A 78 -2.33 19.78 1.87
C PRO A 78 -3.44 19.56 0.84
N GLY A 79 -3.72 18.29 0.54
CA GLY A 79 -4.72 17.92 -0.47
C GLY A 79 -4.18 17.75 -1.88
N TRP A 80 -2.94 18.17 -2.15
CA TRP A 80 -2.28 17.86 -3.42
C TRP A 80 -1.89 16.38 -3.45
N LYS A 81 -1.92 15.79 -4.65
CA LYS A 81 -1.47 14.42 -4.87
C LYS A 81 0.02 14.39 -5.20
N THR A 82 0.69 13.31 -4.78
CA THR A 82 2.10 13.08 -5.08
C THR A 82 2.29 11.70 -5.69
N LYS A 83 3.24 11.58 -6.63
CA LYS A 83 3.69 10.28 -7.15
C LYS A 83 5.19 10.29 -7.39
N ILE A 84 5.83 9.15 -7.12
CA ILE A 84 7.21 8.89 -7.50
C ILE A 84 7.19 8.19 -8.85
N THR A 85 7.96 8.69 -9.80
CA THR A 85 8.07 8.14 -11.15
C THR A 85 9.52 7.91 -11.52
N LEU A 86 9.76 6.88 -12.34
CA LEU A 86 11.01 6.73 -13.08
C LEU A 86 10.81 7.38 -14.45
N PRO A 87 11.62 8.35 -14.86
CA PRO A 87 11.53 8.92 -16.19
C PRO A 87 12.06 7.94 -17.23
N GLY A 88 11.39 7.89 -18.37
CA GLY A 88 11.91 7.25 -19.57
C GLY A 88 11.46 5.82 -19.81
N ASN A 89 11.80 5.35 -20.99
CA ASN A 89 11.60 3.99 -21.46
C ASN A 89 12.78 3.15 -20.94
N LEU A 90 12.59 2.49 -19.81
CA LEU A 90 13.62 1.63 -19.17
C LEU A 90 14.17 0.53 -20.10
N LEU A 91 13.45 0.23 -21.20
CA LEU A 91 13.80 -0.82 -22.14
C LEU A 91 14.55 -0.31 -23.36
N GLU A 92 14.58 1.00 -23.62
CA GLU A 92 15.09 1.57 -24.88
C GLU A 92 16.30 2.47 -24.73
N GLN A 93 16.65 2.90 -23.51
CA GLN A 93 17.79 3.78 -23.27
C GLN A 93 18.56 3.39 -22.02
N GLU A 94 19.89 3.32 -22.13
CA GLU A 94 20.81 3.26 -20.99
C GLU A 94 20.83 4.63 -20.26
N THR A 95 19.80 4.90 -19.49
CA THR A 95 19.72 6.10 -18.66
C THR A 95 19.83 5.74 -17.20
N LEU A 96 20.51 6.60 -16.43
CA LEU A 96 20.53 6.49 -14.97
C LEU A 96 19.09 6.59 -14.44
N ASN A 97 18.64 5.55 -13.74
CA ASN A 97 17.32 5.50 -13.11
C ASN A 97 17.25 6.50 -11.95
N VAL A 98 16.87 7.73 -12.26
CA VAL A 98 16.71 8.79 -11.28
C VAL A 98 15.24 8.99 -10.98
N PHE A 99 14.85 8.81 -9.72
CA PHE A 99 13.48 9.05 -9.30
C PHE A 99 13.09 10.52 -9.45
N HIS A 100 11.90 10.76 -9.97
CA HIS A 100 11.24 12.04 -10.01
C HIS A 100 10.05 12.07 -9.06
N LEU A 101 9.87 13.18 -8.37
CA LEU A 101 8.66 13.47 -7.65
C LEU A 101 7.77 14.33 -8.53
N THR A 102 6.53 13.90 -8.72
CA THR A 102 5.49 14.69 -9.38
C THR A 102 4.45 15.07 -8.35
N VAL A 103 4.10 16.34 -8.29
CA VAL A 103 3.00 16.86 -7.49
C VAL A 103 1.86 17.31 -8.42
N ILE A 104 0.62 17.12 -7.99
CA ILE A 104 -0.58 17.42 -8.74
C ILE A 104 -1.49 18.24 -7.84
N SER A 105 -1.76 19.47 -8.23
CA SER A 105 -2.70 20.35 -7.52
C SER A 105 -4.16 19.94 -7.76
N PRO A 106 -5.11 20.40 -6.94
CA PRO A 106 -6.53 20.06 -7.08
C PRO A 106 -7.14 20.48 -8.42
N ASP A 107 -6.62 21.53 -9.06
CA ASP A 107 -7.01 21.99 -10.38
C ASP A 107 -6.34 21.21 -11.54
N GLY A 108 -5.57 20.16 -11.22
CA GLY A 108 -4.97 19.25 -12.20
C GLY A 108 -3.62 19.71 -12.77
N ARG A 109 -3.08 20.86 -12.35
CA ARG A 109 -1.72 21.25 -12.74
C ARG A 109 -0.68 20.30 -12.14
N GLN A 110 0.37 20.02 -12.91
CA GLN A 110 1.40 19.08 -12.52
C GLN A 110 2.80 19.69 -12.62
N TRP A 111 3.63 19.39 -11.64
CA TRP A 111 5.05 19.73 -11.63
C TRP A 111 5.84 18.49 -11.33
N SER A 112 6.94 18.27 -12.03
CA SER A 112 7.83 17.12 -11.86
C SER A 112 9.27 17.59 -11.76
N GLN A 113 9.98 17.08 -10.76
CA GLN A 113 11.40 17.36 -10.54
C GLN A 113 12.14 16.10 -10.13
N ARG A 114 13.45 16.06 -10.45
CA ARG A 114 14.36 15.04 -9.91
C ARG A 114 14.31 15.08 -8.40
N MET A 115 14.18 13.90 -7.78
CA MET A 115 14.10 13.78 -6.34
C MET A 115 15.50 13.62 -5.74
N PRO A 116 15.95 14.54 -4.87
CA PRO A 116 17.19 14.35 -4.13
C PRO A 116 17.07 13.14 -3.20
N LEU A 117 18.20 12.48 -2.93
CA LEU A 117 18.23 11.22 -2.19
C LEU A 117 17.67 11.34 -0.76
N ARG A 118 17.90 12.45 -0.09
CA ARG A 118 17.38 12.73 1.26
C ARG A 118 15.86 12.75 1.28
N GLU A 119 15.25 13.48 0.35
CA GLU A 119 13.81 13.61 0.22
C GLU A 119 13.17 12.28 -0.20
N TYR A 120 13.82 11.55 -1.09
CA TYR A 120 13.42 10.18 -1.45
C TYR A 120 13.31 9.28 -0.22
N TYR A 121 14.36 9.21 0.59
CA TYR A 121 14.35 8.36 1.79
C TYR A 121 13.28 8.79 2.79
N GLN A 122 13.06 10.08 2.99
CA GLN A 122 12.04 10.57 3.92
C GLN A 122 10.62 10.25 3.44
N ILE A 123 10.33 10.45 2.14
CA ILE A 123 9.02 10.14 1.55
C ILE A 123 8.77 8.63 1.57
N VAL A 124 9.77 7.83 1.20
CA VAL A 124 9.65 6.36 1.23
C VAL A 124 9.47 5.85 2.66
N ALA A 125 10.21 6.38 3.63
CA ALA A 125 10.06 6.02 5.03
C ALA A 125 8.64 6.31 5.54
N ALA A 126 8.07 7.46 5.23
CA ALA A 126 6.70 7.81 5.57
C ALA A 126 5.66 6.89 4.89
N SER A 127 5.85 6.54 3.61
CA SER A 127 5.00 5.58 2.90
C SER A 127 5.08 4.19 3.51
N ASN A 128 6.29 3.71 3.81
CA ASN A 128 6.50 2.40 4.42
C ASN A 128 5.94 2.33 5.84
N PHE A 129 5.90 3.45 6.55
CA PHE A 129 5.29 3.51 7.87
C PHE A 129 3.80 3.20 7.83
N LYS A 130 3.06 3.65 6.80
CA LYS A 130 1.65 3.32 6.60
C LYS A 130 1.43 1.81 6.50
N GLN A 131 2.29 1.09 5.76
CA GLN A 131 2.21 -0.37 5.64
C GLN A 131 2.50 -1.08 6.95
N ARG A 132 3.46 -0.59 7.74
CA ARG A 132 3.77 -1.15 9.06
C ARG A 132 2.64 -0.94 10.07
N THR A 133 1.97 0.22 10.02
CA THR A 133 0.78 0.48 10.85
C THR A 133 -0.36 -0.48 10.51
N ARG A 134 -0.60 -0.74 9.21
CA ARG A 134 -1.58 -1.75 8.79
C ARG A 134 -1.21 -3.13 9.30
N MET A 135 0.06 -3.51 9.20
CA MET A 135 0.53 -4.81 9.67
C MET A 135 0.36 -4.97 11.20
N ALA A 136 0.63 -3.93 11.97
CA ALA A 136 0.41 -3.96 13.41
C ALA A 136 -1.05 -4.28 13.77
N LEU A 137 -2.02 -3.68 13.06
CA LEU A 137 -3.45 -3.99 13.27
C LEU A 137 -3.84 -5.38 12.77
N LEU A 138 -3.25 -5.83 11.64
CA LEU A 138 -3.47 -7.20 11.17
C LEU A 138 -3.05 -8.22 12.22
N TYR A 139 -1.87 -8.06 12.81
CA TYR A 139 -1.40 -8.94 13.88
C TYR A 139 -2.21 -8.80 15.17
N TYR A 140 -2.64 -7.59 15.55
CA TYR A 140 -3.55 -7.41 16.70
C TYR A 140 -4.82 -8.27 16.53
N HIS A 141 -5.46 -8.20 15.35
CA HIS A 141 -6.66 -8.99 15.09
C HIS A 141 -6.40 -10.48 14.92
N ALA A 142 -5.25 -10.85 14.39
CA ALA A 142 -4.83 -12.24 14.26
C ALA A 142 -4.57 -12.88 15.64
N GLU A 143 -3.81 -12.22 16.50
CA GLU A 143 -3.53 -12.69 17.87
C GLU A 143 -4.82 -12.78 18.69
N LEU A 144 -5.71 -11.79 18.62
CA LEU A 144 -6.99 -11.81 19.31
C LEU A 144 -7.85 -13.03 18.95
N ARG A 145 -7.69 -13.59 17.74
CA ARG A 145 -8.47 -14.72 17.22
C ARG A 145 -7.68 -16.02 17.13
N ASN A 146 -6.40 -15.98 17.46
CA ASN A 146 -5.45 -17.07 17.21
C ASN A 146 -5.42 -17.50 15.74
N TYR A 147 -5.34 -16.51 14.85
CA TYR A 147 -5.30 -16.66 13.40
C TYR A 147 -3.90 -16.34 12.85
N ALA A 148 -3.61 -16.85 11.66
CA ALA A 148 -2.44 -16.45 10.89
C ALA A 148 -2.74 -15.24 10.01
N VAL A 149 -1.75 -14.38 9.80
CA VAL A 149 -1.82 -13.26 8.84
C VAL A 149 -1.47 -13.75 7.45
N VAL A 150 -2.39 -13.56 6.51
CA VAL A 150 -2.24 -14.01 5.12
C VAL A 150 -1.83 -12.83 4.23
N GLY A 151 -0.69 -12.96 3.57
CA GLY A 151 -0.12 -11.96 2.66
C GLY A 151 -0.66 -12.05 1.25
N THR A 152 -0.52 -10.96 0.52
CA THR A 152 -1.07 -10.78 -0.82
C THR A 152 -0.02 -10.57 -1.90
N ALA A 153 1.27 -10.66 -1.56
CA ALA A 153 2.35 -10.50 -2.53
C ALA A 153 2.40 -11.67 -3.52
N ASN A 154 2.48 -11.34 -4.80
CA ASN A 154 2.69 -12.30 -5.87
C ASN A 154 4.20 -12.52 -6.12
N LYS A 155 4.54 -13.49 -7.00
CA LYS A 155 5.93 -13.85 -7.28
C LYS A 155 6.75 -12.68 -7.82
N ALA A 156 6.21 -11.85 -8.71
CA ALA A 156 6.95 -10.74 -9.28
C ALA A 156 7.29 -9.67 -8.24
N GLU A 157 6.37 -9.39 -7.32
CA GLU A 157 6.61 -8.47 -6.20
C GLU A 157 7.69 -9.02 -5.26
N HIS A 158 7.64 -10.31 -4.97
CA HIS A 158 8.62 -10.97 -4.12
C HIS A 158 10.02 -11.01 -4.75
N ASP A 159 10.13 -11.43 -6.01
CA ASP A 159 11.40 -11.55 -6.73
C ASP A 159 12.09 -10.20 -6.93
N GLN A 160 11.31 -9.12 -7.05
CA GLN A 160 11.81 -7.75 -7.21
C GLN A 160 12.06 -7.01 -5.89
N GLY A 161 11.72 -7.63 -4.75
CA GLY A 161 11.78 -6.96 -3.45
C GLY A 161 10.79 -5.80 -3.32
N PHE A 162 9.69 -5.84 -4.07
CA PHE A 162 8.66 -4.81 -4.07
C PHE A 162 7.65 -5.05 -2.95
N PHE A 163 8.13 -4.97 -1.74
CA PHE A 163 7.34 -5.07 -0.50
C PHE A 163 8.01 -4.27 0.62
N VAL A 164 7.26 -3.95 1.65
CA VAL A 164 7.77 -3.27 2.84
C VAL A 164 8.15 -4.30 3.90
N LYS A 165 9.43 -4.33 4.27
CA LYS A 165 9.93 -5.17 5.36
C LYS A 165 9.20 -4.82 6.67
N GLN A 166 8.64 -5.83 7.36
CA GLN A 166 7.79 -5.65 8.55
C GLN A 166 6.49 -4.86 8.28
N GLY A 167 6.12 -4.70 7.02
CA GLY A 167 4.83 -4.25 6.54
C GLY A 167 4.14 -5.41 5.81
N ASP A 168 3.70 -5.18 4.57
CA ASP A 168 3.06 -6.19 3.73
C ASP A 168 3.93 -7.44 3.44
N GLY A 169 5.25 -7.34 3.62
CA GLY A 169 6.17 -8.48 3.58
C GLY A 169 6.34 -9.24 4.92
N GLY A 170 5.70 -8.80 6.00
CA GLY A 170 5.84 -9.38 7.34
C GLY A 170 4.68 -10.34 7.73
N VAL A 171 4.28 -11.22 6.85
CA VAL A 171 3.12 -12.11 6.99
C VAL A 171 3.51 -13.54 7.31
N ASP A 172 2.56 -14.36 7.82
CA ASP A 172 2.80 -15.75 8.18
C ASP A 172 2.69 -16.70 6.97
N VAL A 173 1.79 -16.39 6.02
CA VAL A 173 1.50 -17.22 4.84
C VAL A 173 1.34 -16.36 3.59
N GLN A 174 1.91 -16.81 2.48
CA GLN A 174 1.80 -16.15 1.16
C GLN A 174 1.23 -17.11 0.11
N PRO A 175 -0.09 -17.27 0.01
CA PRO A 175 -0.70 -18.30 -0.84
C PRO A 175 -0.47 -18.09 -2.34
N ILE A 176 -0.25 -16.87 -2.79
CA ILE A 176 0.02 -16.53 -4.20
C ILE A 176 1.49 -16.15 -4.46
N GLY A 177 2.38 -16.29 -3.48
CA GLY A 177 3.81 -15.93 -3.60
C GLY A 177 4.58 -16.72 -4.66
N HIS A 178 4.03 -17.82 -5.17
CA HIS A 178 4.58 -18.63 -6.26
C HIS A 178 3.97 -18.32 -7.65
N LEU A 179 2.93 -17.46 -7.70
CA LEU A 179 2.22 -17.13 -8.94
C LEU A 179 2.68 -15.78 -9.51
N PHE A 180 2.93 -15.73 -10.81
CA PHE A 180 3.11 -14.47 -11.52
C PHE A 180 1.78 -13.71 -11.65
N LYS A 181 1.84 -12.40 -11.79
CA LYS A 181 0.65 -11.53 -11.90
C LYS A 181 -0.33 -11.98 -13.00
N THR A 182 0.18 -12.45 -14.13
CA THR A 182 -0.63 -13.01 -15.21
C THR A 182 -1.43 -14.25 -14.80
N GLN A 183 -0.89 -15.08 -13.91
CA GLN A 183 -1.58 -16.26 -13.38
C GLN A 183 -2.60 -15.87 -12.30
N VAL A 184 -2.37 -14.80 -11.55
CA VAL A 184 -3.33 -14.27 -10.57
C VAL A 184 -4.59 -13.72 -11.24
N TYR A 185 -4.51 -13.29 -12.51
CA TYR A 185 -5.66 -12.81 -13.30
C TYR A 185 -6.48 -13.92 -13.97
N GLN A 186 -6.02 -15.15 -14.01
CA GLN A 186 -6.72 -16.33 -14.54
C GLN A 186 -7.63 -16.95 -13.49
#